data_55317a10618942ac1c39a1db9231c2b1
#
_entry.id   55317a10618942ac1c39a1db9231c2b1
#
_cell.length_a   1.000
_cell.length_b   1.000
_cell.length_c   1.000
_cell.angle_alpha   90.00
_cell.angle_beta   90.00
_cell.angle_gamma   90.00
#
_symmetry.space_group_name_H-M   'P 1'
#
loop_
_entity.id
_entity.type
_entity.pdbx_description
1 polymer ?
#
loop_
_entity_poly.entity_id
_entity_poly.type
_entity_poly.pdbx_seq_one_letter_code
_entity_poly.pdbx_strand_id
1 'polypeptide(L)'
;MKSKIYKICTIISAIIFIFFLGLRCSIKYFDSNNVKETIEYLASDEFEGRLCGSKENDSVADYITKTFEKYKLNKLDNSYKQGFQVNAPFRNDNTPSLTISNSNGETKSFEYGKDFKEDMLNFNSSSETFSSEDSVNIFPSSISFRKDNKLFLFYVSEEKNFSFRSSFINDSPISFAVVITKDVYNTMVSSLKNKDTISITLPYSVKKTEVFNVVSKIEGRDKTLKPLILTAHYDHVGKDTLGNIYHGALDNASGTSFLIELSKYISSLPKPNRDIIFVALNAEEFGLLGSNDFASRYKDELKGAEVINFDMIGAENYPLTFMSGESLKDKDSTILNDLKTICTDNNLVFNVKYEDSSDHASFIKNGFDSLTLSHSDVSKIHTPNDKTDFISETSIDNAFLLTNKYLMENCYGTITKILINPVLHAISFIVFLMLVSHPILKKIDIYKKKS
;
A
#
# COMPACT_ATOMS: atom_id res chain seq x y z
N MET A 1 -41.08 33.34 -36.74
CA MET A 1 -40.04 32.33 -36.89
C MET A 1 -38.90 32.51 -35.85
N LYS A 2 -38.23 33.65 -35.78
CA LYS A 2 -37.10 33.93 -34.83
C LYS A 2 -37.44 33.67 -33.35
N SER A 3 -38.65 34.05 -32.85
CA SER A 3 -39.09 33.83 -31.46
C SER A 3 -39.28 32.32 -31.11
N LYS A 4 -39.76 31.51 -32.07
CA LYS A 4 -39.92 30.05 -31.85
C LYS A 4 -38.57 29.36 -31.80
N ILE A 5 -37.62 29.71 -32.70
CA ILE A 5 -36.24 29.16 -32.71
C ILE A 5 -35.55 29.50 -31.40
N TYR A 6 -35.64 30.74 -30.92
CA TYR A 6 -35.05 31.16 -29.65
C TYR A 6 -35.56 30.32 -28.47
N LYS A 7 -36.88 30.12 -28.34
CA LYS A 7 -37.47 29.27 -27.29
C LYS A 7 -36.94 27.83 -27.35
N ILE A 8 -36.83 27.27 -28.57
CA ILE A 8 -36.29 25.92 -28.77
C ILE A 8 -34.85 25.85 -28.30
N CYS A 9 -33.98 26.81 -28.69
CA CYS A 9 -32.59 26.87 -28.26
C CYS A 9 -32.46 26.98 -26.72
N THR A 10 -33.31 27.79 -26.08
CA THR A 10 -33.32 27.93 -24.61
C THR A 10 -33.73 26.62 -23.93
N ILE A 11 -34.73 25.89 -24.46
CA ILE A 11 -35.13 24.59 -23.90
C ILE A 11 -34.02 23.57 -24.07
N ILE A 12 -33.41 23.48 -25.25
CA ILE A 12 -32.29 22.54 -25.49
C ILE A 12 -31.12 22.85 -24.58
N SER A 13 -30.73 24.12 -24.40
CA SER A 13 -29.64 24.51 -23.51
C SER A 13 -29.95 24.18 -22.03
N ALA A 14 -31.22 24.33 -21.61
CA ALA A 14 -31.65 23.93 -20.27
C ALA A 14 -31.53 22.41 -20.07
N ILE A 15 -31.94 21.60 -21.03
CA ILE A 15 -31.84 20.15 -20.98
C ILE A 15 -30.35 19.73 -20.89
N ILE A 16 -29.48 20.30 -21.72
CA ILE A 16 -28.03 20.02 -21.70
C ILE A 16 -27.43 20.42 -20.35
N PHE A 17 -27.75 21.60 -19.83
CA PHE A 17 -27.28 22.07 -18.56
C PHE A 17 -27.72 21.16 -17.39
N ILE A 18 -29.01 20.80 -17.34
CA ILE A 18 -29.56 19.91 -16.31
C ILE A 18 -28.88 18.53 -16.38
N PHE A 19 -28.66 18.00 -17.59
CA PHE A 19 -27.95 16.74 -17.78
C PHE A 19 -26.52 16.80 -17.23
N PHE A 20 -25.73 17.81 -17.60
CA PHE A 20 -24.38 17.99 -17.09
C PHE A 20 -24.33 18.24 -15.56
N LEU A 21 -25.29 19.01 -15.04
CA LEU A 21 -25.43 19.25 -13.61
C LEU A 21 -25.72 17.93 -12.86
N GLY A 22 -26.66 17.13 -13.37
CA GLY A 22 -26.98 15.81 -12.80
C GLY A 22 -25.76 14.88 -12.81
N LEU A 23 -25.02 14.84 -13.92
CA LEU A 23 -23.80 14.05 -14.04
C LEU A 23 -22.73 14.53 -13.04
N ARG A 24 -22.49 15.83 -12.95
CA ARG A 24 -21.55 16.41 -11.98
C ARG A 24 -21.90 16.09 -10.53
N CYS A 25 -23.18 16.13 -10.18
CA CYS A 25 -23.65 15.79 -8.83
C CYS A 25 -23.55 14.29 -8.53
N SER A 26 -23.50 13.43 -9.53
CA SER A 26 -23.34 11.98 -9.37
C SER A 26 -21.89 11.54 -9.16
N ILE A 27 -20.91 12.33 -9.64
CA ILE A 27 -19.49 12.01 -9.51
C ILE A 27 -19.03 12.29 -8.08
N LYS A 28 -18.47 11.27 -7.45
CA LYS A 28 -17.78 11.35 -6.16
C LYS A 28 -16.31 11.67 -6.42
N TYR A 29 -15.98 12.93 -6.50
CA TYR A 29 -14.61 13.36 -6.79
C TYR A 29 -13.63 12.77 -5.77
N PHE A 30 -12.42 12.49 -6.24
CA PHE A 30 -11.29 12.12 -5.38
C PHE A 30 -10.94 13.31 -4.47
N ASP A 31 -10.64 13.02 -3.20
CA ASP A 31 -10.32 14.00 -2.18
C ASP A 31 -9.15 13.50 -1.33
N SER A 32 -8.01 14.19 -1.39
CA SER A 32 -6.83 13.87 -0.61
C SER A 32 -7.05 13.97 0.91
N ASN A 33 -7.99 14.80 1.37
CA ASN A 33 -8.38 14.83 2.78
C ASN A 33 -9.03 13.50 3.21
N ASN A 34 -9.92 12.92 2.40
CA ASN A 34 -10.50 11.60 2.70
C ASN A 34 -9.43 10.50 2.73
N VAL A 35 -8.41 10.58 1.86
CA VAL A 35 -7.27 9.66 1.91
C VAL A 35 -6.56 9.79 3.24
N LYS A 36 -6.25 11.02 3.67
CA LYS A 36 -5.57 11.29 4.95
C LYS A 36 -6.37 10.81 6.16
N GLU A 37 -7.68 11.10 6.21
CA GLU A 37 -8.59 10.58 7.24
C GLU A 37 -8.58 9.04 7.30
N THR A 38 -8.55 8.39 6.14
CA THR A 38 -8.47 6.92 6.07
C THR A 38 -7.10 6.40 6.52
N ILE A 39 -5.99 7.11 6.19
CA ILE A 39 -4.65 6.78 6.72
C ILE A 39 -4.64 6.90 8.25
N GLU A 40 -5.18 7.99 8.81
CA GLU A 40 -5.27 8.20 10.25
C GLU A 40 -6.05 7.06 10.93
N TYR A 41 -7.14 6.61 10.31
CA TYR A 41 -7.92 5.49 10.81
C TYR A 41 -7.14 4.18 10.75
N LEU A 42 -6.58 3.80 9.59
CA LEU A 42 -5.86 2.54 9.40
C LEU A 42 -4.54 2.48 10.20
N ALA A 43 -3.90 3.62 10.43
CA ALA A 43 -2.68 3.75 11.23
C ALA A 43 -2.97 4.02 12.72
N SER A 44 -4.23 3.94 13.18
CA SER A 44 -4.58 4.14 14.58
C SER A 44 -4.15 2.97 15.47
N ASP A 45 -4.11 3.22 16.78
CA ASP A 45 -3.80 2.20 17.79
C ASP A 45 -4.81 1.04 17.77
N GLU A 46 -6.03 1.24 17.24
CA GLU A 46 -7.06 0.21 17.11
C GLU A 46 -6.58 -1.01 16.33
N PHE A 47 -5.75 -0.78 15.31
CA PHE A 47 -5.26 -1.85 14.44
C PHE A 47 -3.88 -2.39 14.82
N GLU A 48 -3.28 -1.94 15.92
CA GLU A 48 -2.02 -2.44 16.47
C GLU A 48 -0.93 -2.71 15.40
N GLY A 49 -0.85 -1.86 14.36
CA GLY A 49 0.10 -2.01 13.24
C GLY A 49 -0.22 -3.15 12.28
N ARG A 50 -1.46 -3.65 12.22
CA ARG A 50 -2.02 -4.51 11.15
C ARG A 50 -1.20 -5.73 10.78
N LEU A 51 -0.54 -6.37 11.77
CA LEU A 51 0.31 -7.54 11.51
C LEU A 51 -0.48 -8.65 10.81
N CYS A 52 0.01 -9.11 9.67
CA CYS A 52 -0.62 -10.18 8.90
C CYS A 52 -0.90 -11.41 9.78
N GLY A 53 -2.14 -11.91 9.73
CA GLY A 53 -2.62 -13.03 10.55
C GLY A 53 -3.11 -12.66 11.95
N SER A 54 -3.09 -11.37 12.33
CA SER A 54 -3.74 -10.89 13.55
C SER A 54 -5.23 -10.59 13.32
N LYS A 55 -6.01 -10.49 14.41
CA LYS A 55 -7.42 -10.09 14.34
C LYS A 55 -7.59 -8.63 13.90
N GLU A 56 -6.61 -7.78 14.16
CA GLU A 56 -6.57 -6.39 13.75
C GLU A 56 -6.41 -6.29 12.22
N ASN A 57 -5.56 -7.13 11.63
CA ASN A 57 -5.41 -7.27 10.19
C ASN A 57 -6.70 -7.79 9.52
N ASP A 58 -7.39 -8.77 10.13
CA ASP A 58 -8.69 -9.23 9.67
C ASP A 58 -9.76 -8.13 9.72
N SER A 59 -9.71 -7.25 10.76
CA SER A 59 -10.61 -6.11 10.89
C SER A 59 -10.40 -5.08 9.77
N VAL A 60 -9.16 -4.87 9.32
CA VAL A 60 -8.85 -4.05 8.15
C VAL A 60 -9.42 -4.67 6.87
N ALA A 61 -9.26 -5.99 6.68
CA ALA A 61 -9.85 -6.69 5.54
C ALA A 61 -11.40 -6.54 5.51
N ASP A 62 -12.04 -6.60 6.69
CA ASP A 62 -13.49 -6.36 6.82
C ASP A 62 -13.87 -4.91 6.51
N TYR A 63 -13.10 -3.94 6.95
CA TYR A 63 -13.31 -2.53 6.62
C TYR A 63 -13.23 -2.26 5.12
N ILE A 64 -12.19 -2.79 4.44
CA ILE A 64 -12.03 -2.66 2.98
C ILE A 64 -13.19 -3.35 2.26
N THR A 65 -13.58 -4.55 2.67
CA THR A 65 -14.71 -5.30 2.09
C THR A 65 -16.00 -4.49 2.17
N LYS A 66 -16.37 -4.00 3.36
CA LYS A 66 -17.56 -3.16 3.57
C LYS A 66 -17.53 -1.88 2.74
N THR A 67 -16.35 -1.33 2.52
CA THR A 67 -16.14 -0.12 1.73
C THR A 67 -16.37 -0.39 0.24
N PHE A 68 -15.86 -1.50 -0.29
CA PHE A 68 -16.13 -1.93 -1.66
C PHE A 68 -17.62 -2.22 -1.89
N GLU A 69 -18.28 -2.87 -0.92
CA GLU A 69 -19.74 -3.07 -0.95
C GLU A 69 -20.52 -1.74 -0.95
N LYS A 70 -20.14 -0.79 -0.10
CA LYS A 70 -20.73 0.56 -0.04
C LYS A 70 -20.60 1.31 -1.37
N TYR A 71 -19.50 1.11 -2.10
CA TYR A 71 -19.29 1.71 -3.42
C TYR A 71 -19.88 0.88 -4.54
N LYS A 72 -20.53 -0.26 -4.23
CA LYS A 72 -21.21 -1.15 -5.19
C LYS A 72 -20.24 -1.71 -6.25
N LEU A 73 -19.01 -1.99 -5.86
CA LEU A 73 -18.06 -2.70 -6.70
C LEU A 73 -18.48 -4.16 -6.84
N ASN A 74 -18.22 -4.75 -7.99
CA ASN A 74 -18.50 -6.18 -8.19
C ASN A 74 -17.40 -7.02 -7.55
N LYS A 75 -17.74 -8.22 -7.12
CA LYS A 75 -16.77 -9.25 -6.78
C LYS A 75 -16.04 -9.72 -8.05
N LEU A 76 -14.75 -10.03 -7.96
CA LEU A 76 -14.05 -10.66 -9.07
C LEU A 76 -14.58 -12.08 -9.27
N ASP A 77 -14.68 -12.83 -8.18
CA ASP A 77 -15.25 -14.17 -8.11
C ASP A 77 -16.50 -14.20 -7.22
N ASN A 78 -16.65 -15.25 -6.39
CA ASN A 78 -17.80 -15.43 -5.49
C ASN A 78 -17.71 -14.61 -4.20
N SER A 79 -16.52 -14.10 -3.84
CA SER A 79 -16.23 -13.35 -2.61
C SER A 79 -15.32 -12.17 -2.87
N TYR A 80 -15.44 -11.12 -2.04
CA TYR A 80 -14.40 -10.08 -1.99
C TYR A 80 -13.13 -10.59 -1.33
N LYS A 81 -13.24 -11.36 -0.26
CA LYS A 81 -12.11 -11.98 0.43
C LYS A 81 -11.66 -13.24 -0.30
N GLN A 82 -10.39 -13.29 -0.67
CA GLN A 82 -9.73 -14.43 -1.30
C GLN A 82 -8.67 -14.96 -0.35
N GLY A 83 -8.95 -16.15 0.23
CA GLY A 83 -8.10 -16.76 1.25
C GLY A 83 -6.85 -17.43 0.69
N PHE A 84 -5.76 -17.33 1.43
CA PHE A 84 -4.52 -18.09 1.23
C PHE A 84 -3.83 -18.37 2.56
N GLN A 85 -2.87 -19.30 2.58
CA GLN A 85 -2.21 -19.74 3.81
C GLN A 85 -0.83 -19.10 3.95
N VAL A 86 -0.54 -18.61 5.16
CA VAL A 86 0.78 -18.12 5.54
C VAL A 86 1.25 -18.74 6.86
N ASN A 87 2.54 -18.76 7.11
CA ASN A 87 3.06 -18.93 8.46
C ASN A 87 3.12 -17.54 9.11
N ALA A 88 2.40 -17.34 10.21
CA ALA A 88 2.35 -16.05 10.90
C ALA A 88 2.96 -16.15 12.31
N PRO A 89 3.67 -15.11 12.77
CA PRO A 89 4.15 -15.05 14.14
C PRO A 89 3.01 -14.75 15.11
N PHE A 90 2.97 -15.51 16.20
CA PHE A 90 2.02 -15.32 17.29
C PHE A 90 2.77 -15.13 18.60
N ARG A 91 2.38 -14.12 19.35
CA ARG A 91 2.89 -13.94 20.70
C ARG A 91 2.42 -15.10 21.58
N ASN A 92 3.34 -15.67 22.36
CA ASN A 92 3.07 -16.68 23.37
C ASN A 92 3.32 -16.11 24.78
N ASP A 93 3.09 -16.91 25.82
CA ASP A 93 3.24 -16.50 27.24
C ASP A 93 4.68 -16.56 27.76
N ASN A 94 5.66 -16.85 26.91
CA ASN A 94 7.07 -16.90 27.32
C ASN A 94 7.54 -15.51 27.76
N THR A 95 8.31 -15.47 28.84
CA THR A 95 9.04 -14.27 29.25
C THR A 95 10.33 -14.16 28.44
N PRO A 96 10.55 -13.07 27.69
CA PRO A 96 11.81 -12.88 26.97
C PRO A 96 13.00 -12.93 27.94
N SER A 97 14.02 -13.71 27.62
CA SER A 97 15.23 -13.79 28.43
C SER A 97 16.45 -14.03 27.56
N LEU A 98 17.57 -13.42 27.94
CA LEU A 98 18.92 -13.71 27.44
C LEU A 98 19.84 -13.83 28.61
N THR A 99 20.50 -14.97 28.75
CA THR A 99 21.39 -15.26 29.88
C THR A 99 22.67 -15.91 29.39
N ILE A 100 23.74 -15.70 30.16
CA ILE A 100 25.04 -16.36 29.97
C ILE A 100 25.44 -17.03 31.30
N SER A 101 25.68 -18.34 31.28
CA SER A 101 26.07 -19.11 32.45
C SER A 101 27.49 -19.68 32.27
N ASN A 102 28.33 -19.47 33.27
CA ASN A 102 29.69 -20.03 33.28
C ASN A 102 29.71 -21.46 33.83
N SER A 103 30.86 -22.11 33.78
CA SER A 103 31.07 -23.49 34.29
C SER A 103 30.85 -23.63 35.79
N ASN A 104 30.91 -22.55 36.58
CA ASN A 104 30.65 -22.53 38.01
C ASN A 104 29.18 -22.38 38.37
N GLY A 105 28.29 -22.22 37.38
CA GLY A 105 26.86 -22.02 37.56
C GLY A 105 26.46 -20.57 37.82
N GLU A 106 27.38 -19.60 37.74
CA GLU A 106 27.05 -18.19 37.82
C GLU A 106 26.40 -17.74 36.53
N THR A 107 25.26 -17.04 36.64
CA THR A 107 24.47 -16.60 35.49
C THR A 107 24.36 -15.07 35.43
N LYS A 108 24.73 -14.50 34.31
CA LYS A 108 24.49 -13.09 33.95
C LYS A 108 23.27 -12.99 33.10
N SER A 109 22.30 -12.16 33.51
CA SER A 109 21.07 -11.87 32.76
C SER A 109 21.15 -10.50 32.10
N PHE A 110 20.48 -10.36 30.95
CA PHE A 110 20.36 -9.12 30.19
C PHE A 110 18.92 -8.62 30.20
N GLU A 111 18.74 -7.29 30.16
CA GLU A 111 17.46 -6.63 30.26
C GLU A 111 16.80 -6.53 28.86
N TYR A 112 15.61 -7.11 28.73
CA TYR A 112 14.84 -7.05 27.49
C TYR A 112 14.40 -5.62 27.17
N GLY A 113 14.51 -5.21 25.90
CA GLY A 113 14.22 -3.85 25.44
C GLY A 113 15.32 -2.82 25.67
N LYS A 114 16.38 -3.19 26.41
CA LYS A 114 17.53 -2.34 26.68
C LYS A 114 18.85 -2.96 26.19
N ASP A 115 19.08 -4.22 26.50
CA ASP A 115 20.26 -4.96 26.13
C ASP A 115 20.06 -5.81 24.88
N PHE A 116 18.85 -6.34 24.69
CA PHE A 116 18.45 -7.15 23.56
C PHE A 116 16.94 -7.03 23.27
N LYS A 117 16.55 -7.37 22.04
CA LYS A 117 15.16 -7.47 21.60
C LYS A 117 15.07 -8.47 20.44
N GLU A 118 13.93 -9.13 20.29
CA GLU A 118 13.65 -9.92 19.08
C GLU A 118 13.55 -9.02 17.84
N ASP A 119 13.98 -9.57 16.72
CA ASP A 119 13.65 -9.03 15.41
C ASP A 119 12.56 -9.88 14.74
N MET A 120 11.67 -9.24 13.97
CA MET A 120 10.51 -9.90 13.36
C MET A 120 10.89 -10.92 12.28
N LEU A 121 12.14 -10.99 11.85
CA LEU A 121 12.58 -11.73 10.68
C LEU A 121 12.02 -13.17 10.59
N ASN A 122 12.05 -13.92 11.66
CA ASN A 122 11.39 -15.24 11.80
C ASN A 122 11.36 -15.71 13.26
N PHE A 123 10.51 -16.71 13.58
CA PHE A 123 10.37 -17.34 14.91
C PHE A 123 10.14 -18.85 14.80
N ASN A 124 10.85 -19.54 13.91
CA ASN A 124 10.80 -21.01 13.78
C ASN A 124 11.41 -21.74 14.99
N SER A 125 12.02 -21.02 15.92
CA SER A 125 12.37 -21.47 17.27
C SER A 125 12.12 -20.33 18.25
N SER A 126 11.59 -20.65 19.43
CA SER A 126 11.31 -19.67 20.49
C SER A 126 12.31 -19.75 21.66
N SER A 127 13.13 -20.79 21.75
CA SER A 127 14.10 -20.96 22.83
C SER A 127 15.28 -21.82 22.37
N GLU A 128 16.49 -21.37 22.67
CA GLU A 128 17.70 -22.11 22.33
C GLU A 128 18.79 -21.86 23.36
N THR A 129 19.74 -22.84 23.43
CA THR A 129 20.95 -22.74 24.22
C THR A 129 22.13 -23.02 23.33
N PHE A 130 23.13 -22.14 23.37
CA PHE A 130 24.34 -22.19 22.55
C PHE A 130 25.60 -22.30 23.43
N SER A 131 26.58 -23.01 22.90
CA SER A 131 27.90 -23.14 23.49
C SER A 131 29.00 -23.00 22.43
N SER A 132 30.25 -23.04 22.83
CA SER A 132 31.38 -23.07 21.90
C SER A 132 31.51 -24.38 21.11
N GLU A 133 30.73 -25.41 21.46
CA GLU A 133 30.68 -26.70 20.75
C GLU A 133 29.78 -26.62 19.49
N ASP A 134 28.85 -25.65 19.45
CA ASP A 134 28.04 -25.38 18.28
C ASP A 134 28.88 -24.72 17.17
N SER A 135 28.42 -24.83 15.93
CA SER A 135 29.06 -24.13 14.81
C SER A 135 28.77 -22.62 14.90
N VAL A 136 29.79 -21.84 15.24
CA VAL A 136 29.68 -20.40 15.49
C VAL A 136 30.50 -19.62 14.48
N ASN A 137 29.87 -18.59 13.85
CA ASN A 137 30.59 -17.60 13.08
C ASN A 137 30.47 -16.24 13.77
N ILE A 138 31.59 -15.58 13.96
CA ILE A 138 31.69 -14.27 14.62
C ILE A 138 32.17 -13.26 13.59
N PHE A 139 31.32 -12.23 13.33
CA PHE A 139 31.59 -11.10 12.46
C PHE A 139 31.71 -9.82 13.29
N PRO A 140 32.20 -8.68 12.77
CA PRO A 140 32.40 -7.44 13.54
C PRO A 140 31.16 -6.90 14.26
N SER A 141 29.95 -7.18 13.73
CA SER A 141 28.67 -6.72 14.26
C SER A 141 27.61 -7.80 14.39
N SER A 142 27.95 -9.08 14.21
CA SER A 142 26.99 -10.17 14.36
C SER A 142 27.67 -11.48 14.81
N ILE A 143 26.85 -12.35 15.40
CA ILE A 143 27.22 -13.73 15.76
C ILE A 143 26.11 -14.62 15.18
N SER A 144 26.49 -15.63 14.42
CA SER A 144 25.54 -16.65 13.97
C SER A 144 25.91 -18.01 14.52
N PHE A 145 24.88 -18.74 14.91
CA PHE A 145 24.99 -20.13 15.37
C PHE A 145 24.29 -21.03 14.38
N ARG A 146 24.90 -22.19 14.11
CA ARG A 146 24.26 -23.28 13.40
C ARG A 146 24.16 -24.48 14.33
N LYS A 147 22.91 -24.91 14.60
CA LYS A 147 22.60 -26.03 15.48
C LYS A 147 21.41 -26.79 14.90
N ASP A 148 21.44 -28.12 14.87
CA ASP A 148 20.38 -28.99 14.37
C ASP A 148 19.82 -28.54 12.99
N ASN A 149 20.71 -28.19 12.06
CA ASN A 149 20.41 -27.63 10.72
C ASN A 149 19.67 -26.30 10.71
N LYS A 150 19.50 -25.65 11.87
CA LYS A 150 18.92 -24.31 12.01
C LYS A 150 20.00 -23.25 12.11
N LEU A 151 19.73 -22.06 11.58
CA LEU A 151 20.59 -20.89 11.68
C LEU A 151 19.95 -19.87 12.62
N PHE A 152 20.73 -19.30 13.51
CA PHE A 152 20.32 -18.30 14.49
C PHE A 152 21.23 -17.08 14.38
N LEU A 153 20.68 -15.88 14.47
CA LEU A 153 21.41 -14.63 14.27
C LEU A 153 21.26 -13.70 15.47
N PHE A 154 22.40 -13.22 15.99
CA PHE A 154 22.46 -12.08 16.90
C PHE A 154 23.26 -10.97 16.19
N TYR A 155 22.70 -9.77 16.11
CA TYR A 155 23.38 -8.66 15.45
C TYR A 155 23.26 -7.36 16.23
N VAL A 156 24.27 -6.50 16.08
CA VAL A 156 24.34 -5.20 16.75
C VAL A 156 23.53 -4.20 15.92
N SER A 157 22.53 -3.57 16.56
CA SER A 157 21.82 -2.46 15.94
C SER A 157 22.71 -1.23 15.85
N GLU A 158 22.63 -0.52 14.74
CA GLU A 158 23.21 0.82 14.60
C GLU A 158 22.39 1.85 15.38
N GLU A 159 21.12 1.58 15.63
CA GLU A 159 20.21 2.39 16.43
C GLU A 159 20.27 2.04 17.91
N LYS A 160 20.32 3.06 18.76
CA LYS A 160 20.44 2.89 20.21
C LYS A 160 19.19 2.37 20.91
N ASN A 161 18.03 2.37 20.26
CA ASN A 161 16.71 2.14 20.88
C ASN A 161 15.96 0.94 20.30
N PHE A 162 16.59 0.14 19.44
CA PHE A 162 15.94 -1.01 18.79
C PHE A 162 14.59 -0.67 18.13
N SER A 163 14.48 0.53 17.53
CA SER A 163 13.23 1.03 16.96
C SER A 163 12.84 0.34 15.66
N PHE A 164 13.80 -0.13 14.89
CA PHE A 164 13.56 -0.85 13.64
C PHE A 164 13.04 -2.26 13.91
N ARG A 165 12.13 -2.74 13.05
CA ARG A 165 11.58 -4.09 13.07
C ARG A 165 11.55 -4.63 11.64
N SER A 166 12.22 -5.74 11.37
CA SER A 166 12.23 -6.35 10.03
C SER A 166 10.87 -6.86 9.61
N SER A 167 10.67 -6.99 8.30
CA SER A 167 9.61 -7.82 7.72
C SER A 167 9.76 -9.28 8.16
N PHE A 168 8.66 -10.01 8.27
CA PHE A 168 8.67 -11.45 8.57
C PHE A 168 8.91 -12.22 7.27
N ILE A 169 10.01 -12.95 7.18
CA ILE A 169 10.34 -13.77 6.01
C ILE A 169 9.89 -15.20 6.24
N ASN A 170 8.79 -15.57 5.60
CA ASN A 170 8.11 -16.86 5.76
C ASN A 170 9.06 -18.06 5.57
N ASP A 171 9.94 -18.01 4.58
CA ASP A 171 10.90 -19.07 4.23
C ASP A 171 12.34 -18.72 4.60
N SER A 172 12.54 -17.88 5.64
CA SER A 172 13.87 -17.49 6.09
C SER A 172 14.69 -18.73 6.53
N PRO A 173 15.95 -18.84 6.10
CA PRO A 173 16.87 -19.86 6.62
C PRO A 173 17.24 -19.57 8.08
N ILE A 174 17.02 -18.33 8.57
CA ILE A 174 17.27 -17.92 9.96
C ILE A 174 16.04 -18.26 10.79
N SER A 175 16.22 -19.09 11.81
CA SER A 175 15.14 -19.58 12.70
C SER A 175 14.66 -18.53 13.69
N PHE A 176 15.53 -17.64 14.13
CA PHE A 176 15.24 -16.36 14.75
C PHE A 176 16.41 -15.40 14.60
N ALA A 177 16.10 -14.10 14.66
CA ALA A 177 17.08 -13.03 14.78
C ALA A 177 16.86 -12.22 16.05
N VAL A 178 17.94 -11.79 16.68
CA VAL A 178 17.95 -10.99 17.91
C VAL A 178 18.86 -9.79 17.72
N VAL A 179 18.31 -8.62 17.93
CA VAL A 179 19.09 -7.39 17.97
C VAL A 179 19.67 -7.21 19.37
N ILE A 180 20.95 -6.90 19.47
CA ILE A 180 21.68 -6.77 20.73
C ILE A 180 22.51 -5.48 20.77
N THR A 181 22.82 -5.02 21.97
CA THR A 181 23.78 -3.92 22.13
C THR A 181 25.23 -4.39 21.88
N LYS A 182 26.13 -3.45 21.63
CA LYS A 182 27.56 -3.75 21.46
C LYS A 182 28.17 -4.37 22.71
N ASP A 183 27.69 -4.00 23.89
CA ASP A 183 28.16 -4.54 25.15
C ASP A 183 27.74 -6.01 25.34
N VAL A 184 26.50 -6.34 24.96
CA VAL A 184 26.03 -7.74 24.91
C VAL A 184 26.87 -8.55 23.93
N TYR A 185 27.08 -8.02 22.72
CA TYR A 185 27.91 -8.66 21.69
C TYR A 185 29.31 -8.96 22.23
N ASN A 186 30.02 -7.99 22.84
CA ASN A 186 31.34 -8.16 23.39
C ASN A 186 31.36 -9.22 24.53
N THR A 187 30.33 -9.22 25.37
CA THR A 187 30.15 -10.21 26.42
C THR A 187 29.97 -11.61 25.85
N MET A 188 29.08 -11.77 24.85
CA MET A 188 28.86 -13.07 24.18
C MET A 188 30.15 -13.61 23.54
N VAL A 189 30.90 -12.76 22.82
CA VAL A 189 32.19 -13.16 22.21
C VAL A 189 33.18 -13.63 23.25
N SER A 190 33.27 -12.94 24.40
CA SER A 190 34.17 -13.33 25.51
C SER A 190 33.74 -14.64 26.15
N SER A 191 32.46 -14.82 26.39
CA SER A 191 31.87 -16.00 27.00
C SER A 191 32.03 -17.24 26.11
N LEU A 192 31.91 -17.12 24.80
CA LEU A 192 32.18 -18.22 23.86
C LEU A 192 33.65 -18.69 23.95
N LYS A 193 34.62 -17.77 24.15
CA LYS A 193 36.04 -18.12 24.36
C LYS A 193 36.25 -18.85 25.69
N ASN A 194 35.46 -18.49 26.71
CA ASN A 194 35.50 -19.10 28.03
C ASN A 194 34.71 -20.42 28.11
N LYS A 195 34.06 -20.85 27.03
CA LYS A 195 33.16 -22.01 26.96
C LYS A 195 31.91 -21.88 27.83
N ASP A 196 31.47 -20.67 28.09
CA ASP A 196 30.19 -20.40 28.75
C ASP A 196 29.01 -20.75 27.83
N THR A 197 27.84 -20.89 28.43
CA THR A 197 26.59 -21.24 27.74
C THR A 197 25.71 -20.01 27.61
N ILE A 198 25.18 -19.75 26.40
CA ILE A 198 24.28 -18.66 26.10
C ILE A 198 22.87 -19.23 25.89
N SER A 199 21.92 -18.79 26.70
CA SER A 199 20.51 -19.22 26.58
C SER A 199 19.62 -18.06 26.25
N ILE A 200 18.67 -18.27 25.32
CA ILE A 200 17.68 -17.28 24.91
C ILE A 200 16.27 -17.87 24.87
N THR A 201 15.29 -17.09 25.27
CA THR A 201 13.87 -17.37 25.10
C THR A 201 13.18 -16.15 24.51
N LEU A 202 12.37 -16.35 23.47
CA LEU A 202 11.59 -15.34 22.78
C LEU A 202 10.09 -15.62 22.96
N PRO A 203 9.25 -14.56 23.01
CA PRO A 203 7.82 -14.69 23.29
C PRO A 203 6.99 -14.92 22.03
N TYR A 204 7.52 -15.57 21.01
CA TYR A 204 6.84 -15.83 19.74
C TYR A 204 6.89 -17.30 19.35
N SER A 205 5.88 -17.71 18.60
CA SER A 205 5.82 -18.98 17.87
C SER A 205 5.19 -18.75 16.51
N VAL A 206 5.46 -19.61 15.53
CA VAL A 206 4.88 -19.52 14.20
C VAL A 206 3.71 -20.50 14.08
N LYS A 207 2.60 -20.04 13.49
CA LYS A 207 1.44 -20.85 13.23
C LYS A 207 0.97 -20.66 11.79
N LYS A 208 0.50 -21.74 11.18
CA LYS A 208 -0.18 -21.70 9.89
C LYS A 208 -1.53 -21.02 10.04
N THR A 209 -1.78 -19.97 9.28
CA THR A 209 -2.94 -19.08 9.41
C THR A 209 -3.51 -18.78 8.03
N GLU A 210 -4.84 -18.76 7.90
CA GLU A 210 -5.50 -18.26 6.71
C GLU A 210 -5.62 -16.75 6.80
N VAL A 211 -5.24 -16.07 5.71
CA VAL A 211 -5.33 -14.62 5.55
C VAL A 211 -5.94 -14.29 4.19
N PHE A 212 -6.30 -13.03 3.94
CA PHE A 212 -7.11 -12.68 2.79
C PHE A 212 -6.52 -11.53 1.98
N ASN A 213 -6.52 -11.64 0.65
CA ASN A 213 -6.57 -10.48 -0.22
C ASN A 213 -8.03 -10.02 -0.34
N VAL A 214 -8.28 -8.70 -0.46
CA VAL A 214 -9.63 -8.17 -0.69
C VAL A 214 -9.73 -7.65 -2.11
N VAL A 215 -10.58 -8.27 -2.93
CA VAL A 215 -10.62 -8.08 -4.37
C VAL A 215 -11.99 -7.62 -4.84
N SER A 216 -12.00 -6.61 -5.70
CA SER A 216 -13.21 -6.12 -6.35
C SER A 216 -12.92 -5.68 -7.78
N LYS A 217 -13.98 -5.46 -8.59
CA LYS A 217 -13.85 -4.99 -9.96
C LYS A 217 -14.96 -4.03 -10.38
N ILE A 218 -14.64 -3.20 -11.34
CA ILE A 218 -15.59 -2.44 -12.16
C ILE A 218 -15.53 -3.02 -13.56
N GLU A 219 -16.65 -3.52 -14.04
CA GLU A 219 -16.72 -4.14 -15.36
C GLU A 219 -16.60 -3.12 -16.48
N GLY A 220 -15.74 -3.38 -17.44
CA GLY A 220 -15.61 -2.67 -18.69
C GLY A 220 -16.68 -3.04 -19.71
N ARG A 221 -16.86 -2.18 -20.73
CA ARG A 221 -17.80 -2.38 -21.84
C ARG A 221 -17.30 -3.41 -22.83
N ASP A 222 -15.97 -3.46 -23.06
CA ASP A 222 -15.30 -4.33 -24.01
C ASP A 222 -14.46 -5.39 -23.27
N LYS A 223 -14.94 -6.63 -23.30
CA LYS A 223 -14.31 -7.76 -22.65
C LYS A 223 -13.08 -8.31 -23.41
N THR A 224 -12.81 -7.78 -24.59
CA THR A 224 -11.60 -8.15 -25.37
C THR A 224 -10.38 -7.35 -24.93
N LEU A 225 -10.58 -6.20 -24.29
CA LEU A 225 -9.50 -5.40 -23.75
C LEU A 225 -8.94 -6.01 -22.47
N LYS A 226 -7.62 -5.92 -22.31
CA LYS A 226 -6.94 -6.39 -21.10
C LYS A 226 -7.30 -5.50 -19.90
N PRO A 227 -7.54 -6.08 -18.72
CA PRO A 227 -7.89 -5.30 -17.54
C PRO A 227 -6.71 -4.46 -17.06
N LEU A 228 -7.03 -3.42 -16.28
CA LEU A 228 -6.09 -2.71 -15.42
C LEU A 228 -6.29 -3.20 -13.99
N ILE A 229 -5.21 -3.55 -13.33
CA ILE A 229 -5.20 -3.97 -11.93
C ILE A 229 -4.53 -2.87 -11.10
N LEU A 230 -5.21 -2.43 -10.05
CA LEU A 230 -4.74 -1.43 -9.10
C LEU A 230 -4.60 -2.09 -7.75
N THR A 231 -3.41 -2.03 -7.14
CA THR A 231 -3.11 -2.76 -5.91
C THR A 231 -2.47 -1.88 -4.85
N ALA A 232 -2.61 -2.28 -3.59
CA ALA A 232 -1.85 -1.78 -2.44
C ALA A 232 -1.92 -2.81 -1.33
N HIS A 233 -0.87 -3.02 -0.55
CA HIS A 233 -0.94 -3.88 0.62
C HIS A 233 -1.49 -3.14 1.83
N TYR A 234 -2.18 -3.86 2.72
CA TYR A 234 -2.80 -3.29 3.92
C TYR A 234 -2.20 -3.80 5.24
N ASP A 235 -1.35 -4.82 5.19
CA ASP A 235 -0.59 -5.31 6.34
C ASP A 235 0.60 -4.40 6.67
N HIS A 236 1.15 -4.57 7.87
CA HIS A 236 2.39 -3.95 8.31
C HIS A 236 3.00 -4.78 9.45
N VAL A 237 4.08 -4.32 10.08
CA VAL A 237 4.90 -5.13 10.99
C VAL A 237 4.36 -5.23 12.43
N GLY A 238 3.19 -4.67 12.73
CA GLY A 238 2.45 -4.94 13.97
C GLY A 238 2.93 -4.18 15.22
N LYS A 239 2.85 -4.87 16.37
CA LYS A 239 3.22 -4.36 17.70
C LYS A 239 4.26 -5.27 18.32
N ASP A 240 5.28 -4.71 18.95
CA ASP A 240 6.30 -5.47 19.65
C ASP A 240 5.88 -5.86 21.09
N THR A 241 6.73 -6.64 21.76
CA THR A 241 6.47 -7.12 23.11
C THR A 241 6.57 -6.01 24.17
N LEU A 242 7.25 -4.91 23.87
CA LEU A 242 7.33 -3.73 24.74
C LEU A 242 6.07 -2.85 24.66
N GLY A 243 5.19 -3.13 23.70
CA GLY A 243 3.99 -2.37 23.47
C GLY A 243 4.15 -1.23 22.46
N ASN A 244 5.29 -1.12 21.78
CA ASN A 244 5.45 -0.16 20.70
C ASN A 244 4.64 -0.60 19.50
N ILE A 245 3.76 0.28 19.01
CA ILE A 245 2.96 0.07 17.80
C ILE A 245 3.72 0.65 16.62
N TYR A 246 3.87 -0.14 15.58
CA TYR A 246 4.40 0.25 14.28
C TYR A 246 3.20 0.63 13.42
N HIS A 247 2.90 1.93 13.39
CA HIS A 247 1.65 2.43 12.82
C HIS A 247 1.56 2.24 11.30
N GLY A 248 2.69 2.29 10.58
CA GLY A 248 2.72 2.10 9.14
C GLY A 248 1.80 3.08 8.41
N ALA A 249 1.92 4.37 8.70
CA ALA A 249 1.07 5.38 8.08
C ALA A 249 1.42 5.58 6.60
N LEU A 250 2.71 5.75 6.32
CA LEU A 250 3.21 5.79 4.96
C LEU A 250 3.29 4.39 4.37
N ASP A 251 3.78 3.41 5.13
CA ASP A 251 3.96 2.01 4.74
C ASP A 251 2.94 1.08 5.44
N ASN A 252 1.79 0.69 4.87
CA ASN A 252 1.27 1.19 3.64
C ASN A 252 -0.23 1.52 3.80
N ALA A 253 -0.60 2.13 4.98
CA ALA A 253 -1.93 2.68 5.12
C ALA A 253 -2.20 3.73 4.02
N SER A 254 -1.15 4.42 3.54
CA SER A 254 -1.24 5.45 2.52
C SER A 254 -1.69 4.90 1.17
N GLY A 255 -1.02 3.87 0.66
CA GLY A 255 -1.39 3.22 -0.60
C GLY A 255 -2.76 2.57 -0.54
N THR A 256 -3.08 1.89 0.59
CA THR A 256 -4.40 1.30 0.81
C THR A 256 -5.50 2.36 0.82
N SER A 257 -5.31 3.49 1.51
CA SER A 257 -6.28 4.58 1.55
C SER A 257 -6.46 5.25 0.19
N PHE A 258 -5.36 5.42 -0.54
CA PHE A 258 -5.39 5.92 -1.92
C PHE A 258 -6.19 4.99 -2.84
N LEU A 259 -5.97 3.68 -2.78
CA LEU A 259 -6.71 2.67 -3.54
C LEU A 259 -8.21 2.72 -3.22
N ILE A 260 -8.58 2.85 -1.95
CA ILE A 260 -9.97 2.96 -1.49
C ILE A 260 -10.64 4.22 -2.07
N GLU A 261 -10.02 5.38 -1.95
CA GLU A 261 -10.59 6.64 -2.44
C GLU A 261 -10.67 6.66 -3.97
N LEU A 262 -9.65 6.08 -4.64
CA LEU A 262 -9.65 5.90 -6.08
C LEU A 262 -10.80 4.99 -6.53
N SER A 263 -11.08 3.91 -5.81
CA SER A 263 -12.20 3.00 -6.08
C SER A 263 -13.56 3.70 -5.96
N LYS A 264 -13.73 4.57 -4.96
CA LYS A 264 -14.91 5.43 -4.79
C LYS A 264 -15.11 6.35 -6.00
N TYR A 265 -14.06 7.04 -6.40
CA TYR A 265 -14.08 7.95 -7.54
C TYR A 265 -14.45 7.21 -8.83
N ILE A 266 -13.71 6.15 -9.17
CA ILE A 266 -13.91 5.38 -10.41
C ILE A 266 -15.31 4.75 -10.45
N SER A 267 -15.83 4.25 -9.32
CA SER A 267 -17.19 3.67 -9.23
C SER A 267 -18.31 4.65 -9.55
N SER A 268 -18.05 5.94 -9.41
CA SER A 268 -19.00 7.01 -9.70
C SER A 268 -18.93 7.53 -11.14
N LEU A 269 -17.91 7.14 -11.91
CA LEU A 269 -17.74 7.50 -13.30
C LEU A 269 -18.61 6.64 -14.22
N PRO A 270 -18.86 7.08 -15.47
CA PRO A 270 -19.42 6.20 -16.49
C PRO A 270 -18.59 4.92 -16.66
N LYS A 271 -19.25 3.85 -17.10
CA LYS A 271 -18.60 2.54 -17.28
C LYS A 271 -17.34 2.65 -18.14
N PRO A 272 -16.17 2.12 -17.68
CA PRO A 272 -14.92 2.15 -18.44
C PRO A 272 -14.98 1.25 -19.67
N ASN A 273 -13.99 1.36 -20.57
CA ASN A 273 -13.90 0.48 -21.73
C ASN A 273 -13.39 -0.92 -21.35
N ARG A 274 -12.35 -1.01 -20.49
CA ARG A 274 -11.77 -2.26 -19.99
C ARG A 274 -12.10 -2.47 -18.51
N ASP A 275 -12.05 -3.70 -18.04
CA ASP A 275 -12.24 -4.00 -16.62
C ASP A 275 -11.16 -3.30 -15.78
N ILE A 276 -11.55 -2.79 -14.61
CA ILE A 276 -10.63 -2.24 -13.61
C ILE A 276 -10.79 -3.08 -12.34
N ILE A 277 -9.72 -3.72 -11.90
CA ILE A 277 -9.68 -4.62 -10.74
C ILE A 277 -8.93 -3.91 -9.62
N PHE A 278 -9.50 -3.90 -8.42
CA PHE A 278 -8.88 -3.37 -7.21
C PHE A 278 -8.51 -4.53 -6.29
N VAL A 279 -7.27 -4.57 -5.84
CA VAL A 279 -6.76 -5.62 -4.97
C VAL A 279 -6.07 -4.99 -3.77
N ALA A 280 -6.69 -5.06 -2.59
CA ALA A 280 -6.00 -4.81 -1.34
C ALA A 280 -5.28 -6.10 -0.95
N LEU A 281 -3.96 -6.06 -1.02
CA LEU A 281 -3.06 -7.20 -0.80
C LEU A 281 -2.73 -7.36 0.67
N ASN A 282 -2.46 -8.59 1.09
CA ASN A 282 -2.01 -8.92 2.44
C ASN A 282 -0.69 -9.69 2.38
N ALA A 283 0.03 -9.71 3.50
CA ALA A 283 1.29 -10.42 3.62
C ALA A 283 2.38 -9.96 2.63
N GLU A 284 2.40 -8.67 2.31
CA GLU A 284 3.52 -8.02 1.62
C GLU A 284 4.77 -8.15 2.50
N GLU A 285 4.63 -7.77 3.78
CA GLU A 285 5.63 -7.83 4.84
C GLU A 285 6.09 -9.25 5.20
N PHE A 286 5.47 -10.26 4.60
CA PHE A 286 5.84 -11.67 4.77
C PHE A 286 6.55 -12.23 3.52
N GLY A 287 7.04 -11.36 2.66
CA GLY A 287 7.75 -11.70 1.42
C GLY A 287 6.82 -11.76 0.22
N LEU A 288 5.94 -10.77 0.05
CA LEU A 288 5.07 -10.56 -1.12
C LEU A 288 4.09 -11.73 -1.35
N LEU A 289 3.61 -12.38 -0.27
CA LEU A 289 2.85 -13.62 -0.39
C LEU A 289 1.47 -13.39 -1.02
N GLY A 290 0.78 -12.30 -0.67
CA GLY A 290 -0.55 -12.01 -1.19
C GLY A 290 -0.54 -11.64 -2.67
N SER A 291 0.41 -10.85 -3.10
CA SER A 291 0.58 -10.52 -4.52
C SER A 291 0.98 -11.74 -5.34
N ASN A 292 1.85 -12.61 -4.79
CA ASN A 292 2.24 -13.84 -5.46
C ASN A 292 1.07 -14.84 -5.56
N ASP A 293 0.22 -14.96 -4.52
CA ASP A 293 -1.00 -15.79 -4.57
C ASP A 293 -1.96 -15.26 -5.64
N PHE A 294 -2.26 -13.96 -5.62
CA PHE A 294 -3.17 -13.36 -6.60
C PHE A 294 -2.62 -13.49 -8.03
N ALA A 295 -1.38 -13.08 -8.26
CA ALA A 295 -0.77 -13.10 -9.58
C ALA A 295 -0.68 -14.53 -10.15
N SER A 296 -0.28 -15.51 -9.35
CA SER A 296 -0.19 -16.91 -9.79
C SER A 296 -1.57 -17.54 -10.07
N ARG A 297 -2.59 -17.18 -9.27
CA ARG A 297 -3.98 -17.66 -9.43
C ARG A 297 -4.60 -17.17 -10.74
N TYR A 298 -4.35 -15.92 -11.11
CA TYR A 298 -5.01 -15.28 -12.25
C TYR A 298 -4.11 -15.06 -13.48
N LYS A 299 -2.86 -15.57 -13.49
CA LYS A 299 -1.90 -15.33 -14.59
C LYS A 299 -2.42 -15.69 -15.98
N ASP A 300 -3.23 -16.74 -16.09
CA ASP A 300 -3.77 -17.19 -17.37
C ASP A 300 -5.03 -16.42 -17.75
N GLU A 301 -5.94 -16.17 -16.80
CA GLU A 301 -7.21 -15.45 -17.02
C GLU A 301 -6.95 -13.96 -17.30
N LEU A 302 -6.06 -13.32 -16.55
CA LEU A 302 -5.73 -11.91 -16.66
C LEU A 302 -4.46 -11.64 -17.47
N LYS A 303 -4.05 -12.60 -18.29
CA LYS A 303 -2.83 -12.49 -19.12
C LYS A 303 -2.80 -11.20 -19.94
N GLY A 304 -1.71 -10.43 -19.80
CA GLY A 304 -1.50 -9.15 -20.46
C GLY A 304 -2.21 -7.97 -19.79
N ALA A 305 -2.74 -8.15 -18.57
CA ALA A 305 -3.16 -7.05 -17.73
C ALA A 305 -1.95 -6.20 -17.33
N GLU A 306 -2.21 -4.90 -17.15
CA GLU A 306 -1.27 -3.95 -16.59
C GLU A 306 -1.56 -3.78 -15.11
N VAL A 307 -0.52 -3.56 -14.29
CA VAL A 307 -0.64 -3.45 -12.84
C VAL A 307 0.04 -2.18 -12.33
N ILE A 308 -0.68 -1.37 -11.59
CA ILE A 308 -0.13 -0.27 -10.79
C ILE A 308 -0.31 -0.62 -9.32
N ASN A 309 0.79 -0.84 -8.64
CA ASN A 309 0.82 -0.99 -7.20
C ASN A 309 1.07 0.37 -6.54
N PHE A 310 0.35 0.68 -5.47
CA PHE A 310 0.50 1.91 -4.69
C PHE A 310 1.15 1.56 -3.36
N ASP A 311 2.33 2.08 -3.16
CA ASP A 311 3.10 1.79 -1.95
C ASP A 311 3.86 3.04 -1.51
N MET A 312 3.63 3.46 -0.25
CA MET A 312 4.20 4.67 0.34
C MET A 312 3.79 5.94 -0.41
N ILE A 313 2.49 6.17 -0.61
CA ILE A 313 1.94 7.34 -1.28
C ILE A 313 1.79 8.51 -0.30
N GLY A 314 2.30 9.68 -0.64
CA GLY A 314 2.05 10.93 0.09
C GLY A 314 3.21 11.44 0.94
N ALA A 315 4.43 10.90 0.84
CA ALA A 315 5.57 11.46 1.56
C ALA A 315 5.84 12.92 1.13
N GLU A 316 6.03 13.79 2.12
CA GLU A 316 6.29 15.20 1.90
C GLU A 316 7.71 15.42 1.33
N ASN A 317 7.83 16.30 0.34
CA ASN A 317 9.11 16.68 -0.29
C ASN A 317 9.84 15.54 -1.04
N TYR A 318 9.17 14.44 -1.34
CA TYR A 318 9.71 13.37 -2.17
C TYR A 318 9.06 13.38 -3.56
N PRO A 319 9.82 13.17 -4.65
CA PRO A 319 9.25 13.05 -5.99
C PRO A 319 8.52 11.73 -6.15
N LEU A 320 7.60 11.68 -7.10
CA LEU A 320 7.02 10.42 -7.57
C LEU A 320 8.15 9.45 -7.98
N THR A 321 8.05 8.22 -7.60
CA THR A 321 9.02 7.17 -7.95
C THR A 321 8.30 5.99 -8.57
N PHE A 322 8.74 5.59 -9.76
CA PHE A 322 8.33 4.35 -10.40
C PHE A 322 9.34 3.27 -10.05
N MET A 323 8.92 2.27 -9.27
CA MET A 323 9.72 1.07 -9.02
C MET A 323 9.28 -0.02 -10.00
N SER A 324 10.16 -0.41 -10.88
CA SER A 324 9.97 -1.52 -11.82
C SER A 324 10.92 -2.65 -11.46
N GLY A 325 10.65 -3.88 -11.94
CA GLY A 325 11.48 -5.02 -11.59
C GLY A 325 12.89 -4.94 -12.18
N GLU A 326 13.89 -5.47 -11.45
CA GLU A 326 15.27 -5.55 -11.91
C GLU A 326 15.39 -6.21 -13.31
N SER A 327 14.56 -7.22 -13.57
CA SER A 327 14.53 -7.95 -14.84
C SER A 327 13.99 -7.13 -16.03
N LEU A 328 13.40 -5.97 -15.78
CA LEU A 328 12.81 -5.05 -16.77
C LEU A 328 13.69 -3.85 -17.09
N LYS A 329 14.86 -3.72 -16.47
CA LYS A 329 15.75 -2.55 -16.63
C LYS A 329 16.11 -2.24 -18.09
N ASP A 330 16.29 -3.29 -18.91
CA ASP A 330 16.66 -3.18 -20.31
C ASP A 330 15.52 -3.64 -21.25
N LYS A 331 14.26 -3.65 -20.74
CA LYS A 331 13.09 -4.06 -21.51
C LYS A 331 12.08 -2.92 -21.59
N ASP A 332 11.29 -2.93 -22.68
CA ASP A 332 10.13 -2.03 -22.78
C ASP A 332 9.00 -2.47 -21.83
N SER A 333 8.56 -1.52 -21.01
CA SER A 333 7.32 -1.61 -20.25
C SER A 333 6.38 -0.53 -20.77
N THR A 334 5.22 -0.92 -21.26
CA THR A 334 4.23 0.01 -21.83
C THR A 334 3.75 0.95 -20.76
N ILE A 335 3.39 0.41 -19.59
CA ILE A 335 2.83 1.19 -18.48
C ILE A 335 3.86 2.21 -17.94
N LEU A 336 5.14 1.84 -17.84
CA LEU A 336 6.19 2.75 -17.38
C LEU A 336 6.41 3.90 -18.39
N ASN A 337 6.40 3.61 -19.68
CA ASN A 337 6.61 4.61 -20.73
C ASN A 337 5.43 5.60 -20.79
N ASP A 338 4.20 5.11 -20.67
CA ASP A 338 2.99 5.94 -20.63
C ASP A 338 3.02 6.89 -19.42
N LEU A 339 3.31 6.37 -18.22
CA LEU A 339 3.36 7.17 -17.00
C LEU A 339 4.48 8.22 -17.03
N LYS A 340 5.66 7.90 -17.57
CA LYS A 340 6.76 8.85 -17.79
C LYS A 340 6.34 9.98 -18.75
N THR A 341 5.63 9.63 -19.82
CA THR A 341 5.11 10.61 -20.77
C THR A 341 4.12 11.54 -20.09
N ILE A 342 3.17 11.00 -19.33
CA ILE A 342 2.20 11.80 -18.58
C ILE A 342 2.90 12.73 -17.57
N CYS A 343 3.92 12.25 -16.85
CA CYS A 343 4.70 13.10 -15.93
C CYS A 343 5.37 14.25 -16.68
N THR A 344 6.02 13.97 -17.80
CA THR A 344 6.71 14.98 -18.62
C THR A 344 5.74 16.04 -19.13
N ASP A 345 4.60 15.64 -19.66
CA ASP A 345 3.58 16.54 -20.20
C ASP A 345 2.90 17.42 -19.14
N ASN A 346 2.97 17.01 -17.88
CA ASN A 346 2.36 17.72 -16.76
C ASN A 346 3.38 18.36 -15.79
N ASN A 347 4.67 18.37 -16.13
CA ASN A 347 5.75 18.91 -15.32
C ASN A 347 5.83 18.29 -13.91
N LEU A 348 5.45 17.00 -13.77
CA LEU A 348 5.63 16.27 -12.54
C LEU A 348 7.07 15.73 -12.45
N VAL A 349 7.72 15.97 -11.31
CA VAL A 349 9.06 15.45 -11.06
C VAL A 349 8.94 13.97 -10.67
N PHE A 350 9.74 13.11 -11.28
CA PHE A 350 9.73 11.68 -11.01
C PHE A 350 11.13 11.06 -11.07
N ASN A 351 11.26 9.91 -10.40
CA ASN A 351 12.41 9.01 -10.47
C ASN A 351 11.98 7.66 -11.03
N VAL A 352 12.94 6.88 -11.53
CA VAL A 352 12.75 5.47 -11.88
C VAL A 352 13.78 4.65 -11.14
N LYS A 353 13.34 3.60 -10.45
CA LYS A 353 14.18 2.60 -9.81
C LYS A 353 13.87 1.22 -10.40
N TYR A 354 14.88 0.35 -10.44
CA TYR A 354 14.73 -1.05 -10.85
C TYR A 354 15.12 -1.92 -9.68
N GLU A 355 14.13 -2.37 -8.92
CA GLU A 355 14.28 -3.18 -7.71
C GLU A 355 13.02 -4.02 -7.49
N ASP A 356 13.14 -5.18 -6.86
CA ASP A 356 12.03 -6.11 -6.62
C ASP A 356 11.55 -6.02 -5.14
N SER A 357 11.44 -4.79 -4.61
CA SER A 357 11.22 -4.50 -3.18
C SER A 357 9.77 -4.23 -2.78
N SER A 358 8.78 -4.47 -3.67
CA SER A 358 7.36 -4.33 -3.38
C SER A 358 6.53 -5.28 -4.28
N ASP A 359 5.23 -5.31 -4.10
CA ASP A 359 4.27 -6.26 -4.72
C ASP A 359 4.35 -6.37 -6.25
N HIS A 360 4.79 -5.31 -6.96
CA HIS A 360 4.98 -5.36 -8.41
C HIS A 360 5.88 -6.51 -8.86
N ALA A 361 6.86 -6.90 -8.03
CA ALA A 361 7.81 -7.97 -8.34
C ALA A 361 7.10 -9.32 -8.54
N SER A 362 6.11 -9.64 -7.70
CA SER A 362 5.30 -10.84 -7.82
C SER A 362 4.49 -10.87 -9.12
N PHE A 363 3.95 -9.74 -9.54
CA PHE A 363 3.22 -9.62 -10.81
C PHE A 363 4.16 -9.79 -12.00
N ILE A 364 5.33 -9.14 -12.02
CA ILE A 364 6.33 -9.28 -13.08
C ILE A 364 6.78 -10.73 -13.21
N LYS A 365 7.07 -11.41 -12.10
CA LYS A 365 7.44 -12.83 -12.05
C LYS A 365 6.38 -13.73 -12.69
N ASN A 366 5.09 -13.35 -12.60
CA ASN A 366 3.97 -14.07 -13.20
C ASN A 366 3.57 -13.56 -14.60
N GLY A 367 4.36 -12.68 -15.22
CA GLY A 367 4.21 -12.25 -16.61
C GLY A 367 3.29 -11.05 -16.84
N PHE A 368 2.98 -10.27 -15.82
CA PHE A 368 2.27 -9.01 -15.95
C PHE A 368 3.23 -7.84 -16.23
N ASP A 369 2.75 -6.81 -16.93
CA ASP A 369 3.45 -5.53 -17.00
C ASP A 369 3.08 -4.71 -15.77
N SER A 370 4.00 -4.57 -14.83
CA SER A 370 3.74 -4.06 -13.48
C SER A 370 4.81 -3.09 -13.02
N LEU A 371 4.37 -2.11 -12.22
CA LEU A 371 5.26 -1.23 -11.47
C LEU A 371 4.61 -0.80 -10.14
N THR A 372 5.42 -0.32 -9.21
CA THR A 372 4.96 0.39 -8.02
C THR A 372 5.12 1.90 -8.21
N LEU A 373 4.05 2.64 -7.94
CA LEU A 373 4.07 4.08 -7.75
C LEU A 373 4.27 4.39 -6.28
N SER A 374 5.29 5.18 -5.96
CA SER A 374 5.72 5.49 -4.59
C SER A 374 6.23 6.93 -4.48
N HIS A 375 6.40 7.41 -3.24
CA HIS A 375 7.25 8.58 -2.94
C HIS A 375 8.58 8.19 -2.25
N SER A 376 8.80 6.90 -1.99
CA SER A 376 10.07 6.27 -1.54
C SER A 376 10.80 6.96 -0.37
N ASP A 377 10.08 7.51 0.60
CA ASP A 377 10.68 7.95 1.87
C ASP A 377 10.84 6.77 2.83
N VAL A 378 11.98 6.12 2.81
CA VAL A 378 12.30 4.98 3.69
C VAL A 378 12.88 5.41 5.05
N SER A 379 12.94 6.70 5.36
CA SER A 379 13.62 7.19 6.57
C SER A 379 12.95 6.76 7.88
N LYS A 380 11.66 6.39 7.84
CA LYS A 380 10.86 5.99 9.00
C LYS A 380 10.24 4.60 8.85
N ILE A 381 10.53 3.94 7.73
CA ILE A 381 9.98 2.61 7.43
C ILE A 381 10.25 1.64 8.58
N HIS A 382 9.27 0.84 8.93
CA HIS A 382 9.38 -0.19 9.98
C HIS A 382 9.82 0.33 11.35
N THR A 383 9.49 1.59 11.65
CA THR A 383 9.69 2.20 12.98
C THR A 383 8.39 2.77 13.52
N PRO A 384 8.26 2.95 14.86
CA PRO A 384 7.11 3.63 15.47
C PRO A 384 6.95 5.10 15.04
N ASN A 385 7.90 5.64 14.27
CA ASN A 385 7.89 7.02 13.77
C ASN A 385 7.21 7.16 12.40
N ASP A 386 6.80 6.06 11.76
CA ASP A 386 5.97 6.12 10.55
C ASP A 386 4.53 6.48 10.94
N LYS A 387 4.26 7.79 11.02
CA LYS A 387 3.01 8.39 11.48
C LYS A 387 2.43 9.35 10.43
N THR A 388 1.18 9.72 10.62
CA THR A 388 0.40 10.57 9.70
C THR A 388 0.92 12.00 9.54
N ASP A 389 1.70 12.51 10.51
CA ASP A 389 2.25 13.88 10.50
C ASP A 389 3.12 14.20 9.26
N PHE A 390 3.64 13.18 8.58
CA PHE A 390 4.52 13.31 7.43
C PHE A 390 3.82 13.08 6.09
N ILE A 391 2.49 12.97 6.10
CA ILE A 391 1.68 12.75 4.90
C ILE A 391 1.21 14.08 4.32
N SER A 392 1.58 14.33 3.07
CA SER A 392 1.26 15.52 2.29
C SER A 392 0.10 15.30 1.34
N GLU A 393 -0.95 16.12 1.47
CA GLU A 393 -2.08 16.13 0.53
C GLU A 393 -1.61 16.49 -0.89
N THR A 394 -0.66 17.42 -1.03
CA THR A 394 -0.10 17.78 -2.33
C THR A 394 0.57 16.59 -3.02
N SER A 395 1.29 15.76 -2.27
CA SER A 395 1.92 14.56 -2.82
C SER A 395 0.86 13.52 -3.22
N ILE A 396 -0.20 13.36 -2.44
CA ILE A 396 -1.36 12.52 -2.79
C ILE A 396 -2.04 13.04 -4.07
N ASP A 397 -2.26 14.36 -4.19
CA ASP A 397 -2.87 14.98 -5.37
C ASP A 397 -2.02 14.79 -6.63
N ASN A 398 -0.69 14.83 -6.53
CA ASN A 398 0.21 14.55 -7.64
C ASN A 398 0.12 13.09 -8.10
N ALA A 399 0.06 12.14 -7.15
CA ALA A 399 -0.15 10.72 -7.47
C ALA A 399 -1.53 10.49 -8.12
N PHE A 400 -2.56 11.18 -7.62
CA PHE A 400 -3.90 11.14 -8.22
C PHE A 400 -3.93 11.75 -9.62
N LEU A 401 -3.31 12.92 -9.83
CA LEU A 401 -3.24 13.57 -11.15
C LEU A 401 -2.64 12.61 -12.18
N LEU A 402 -1.51 11.97 -11.85
CA LEU A 402 -0.85 11.00 -12.71
C LEU A 402 -1.75 9.81 -13.00
N THR A 403 -2.26 9.16 -11.94
CA THR A 403 -3.10 7.96 -12.05
C THR A 403 -4.39 8.24 -12.80
N ASN A 404 -5.04 9.38 -12.53
CA ASN A 404 -6.28 9.77 -13.22
C ASN A 404 -6.07 10.01 -14.71
N LYS A 405 -4.95 10.66 -15.09
CA LYS A 405 -4.63 10.86 -16.51
C LYS A 405 -4.41 9.53 -17.21
N TYR A 406 -3.62 8.64 -16.60
CA TYR A 406 -3.42 7.29 -17.12
C TYR A 406 -4.77 6.54 -17.30
N LEU A 407 -5.64 6.58 -16.27
CA LEU A 407 -6.98 5.99 -16.33
C LEU A 407 -7.82 6.58 -17.47
N MET A 408 -7.86 7.92 -17.61
CA MET A 408 -8.63 8.59 -18.65
C MET A 408 -8.13 8.23 -20.05
N GLU A 409 -6.83 8.08 -20.24
CA GLU A 409 -6.24 7.74 -21.54
C GLU A 409 -6.47 6.27 -21.90
N ASN A 410 -6.30 5.36 -20.95
CA ASN A 410 -6.25 3.93 -21.20
C ASN A 410 -7.53 3.16 -20.88
N CYS A 411 -8.41 3.72 -20.02
CA CYS A 411 -9.64 3.03 -19.61
C CYS A 411 -10.91 3.69 -20.11
N TYR A 412 -10.87 4.95 -20.60
CA TYR A 412 -12.07 5.68 -21.00
C TYR A 412 -12.00 6.21 -22.42
N GLY A 413 -13.11 6.09 -23.15
CA GLY A 413 -13.25 6.63 -24.49
C GLY A 413 -13.53 8.13 -24.52
N THR A 414 -13.42 8.72 -25.72
CA THR A 414 -13.61 10.17 -25.97
C THR A 414 -14.93 10.70 -25.41
N ILE A 415 -16.02 9.94 -25.55
CA ILE A 415 -17.36 10.37 -25.06
C ILE A 415 -17.32 10.57 -23.54
N THR A 416 -16.75 9.63 -22.78
CA THR A 416 -16.64 9.77 -21.32
C THR A 416 -15.79 10.97 -20.95
N LYS A 417 -14.63 11.17 -21.60
CA LYS A 417 -13.76 12.34 -21.40
C LYS A 417 -14.51 13.66 -21.63
N ILE A 418 -15.36 13.73 -22.65
CA ILE A 418 -16.22 14.89 -22.92
C ILE A 418 -17.25 15.07 -21.80
N LEU A 419 -17.94 14.01 -21.41
CA LEU A 419 -19.02 14.05 -20.41
C LEU A 419 -18.53 14.50 -19.02
N ILE A 420 -17.31 14.15 -18.61
CA ILE A 420 -16.75 14.51 -17.31
C ILE A 420 -15.92 15.82 -17.34
N ASN A 421 -15.76 16.46 -18.51
CA ASN A 421 -14.92 17.63 -18.67
C ASN A 421 -15.54 18.85 -17.96
N PRO A 422 -14.90 19.42 -16.92
CA PRO A 422 -15.46 20.52 -16.16
C PRO A 422 -15.62 21.81 -16.97
N VAL A 423 -14.78 22.01 -18.01
CA VAL A 423 -14.88 23.18 -18.89
C VAL A 423 -16.17 23.13 -19.71
N LEU A 424 -16.53 21.95 -20.22
CA LEU A 424 -17.79 21.78 -20.98
C LEU A 424 -19.02 21.96 -20.08
N HIS A 425 -18.96 21.53 -18.82
CA HIS A 425 -20.00 21.80 -17.83
C HIS A 425 -20.16 23.32 -17.60
N ALA A 426 -19.04 24.04 -17.40
CA ALA A 426 -19.05 25.49 -17.24
C ALA A 426 -19.61 26.23 -18.50
N ILE A 427 -19.19 25.80 -19.69
CA ILE A 427 -19.70 26.36 -20.95
C ILE A 427 -21.23 26.13 -21.07
N SER A 428 -21.71 24.94 -20.77
CA SER A 428 -23.15 24.63 -20.81
C SER A 428 -23.96 25.54 -19.87
N PHE A 429 -23.46 25.81 -18.68
CA PHE A 429 -24.05 26.74 -17.72
C PHE A 429 -24.05 28.18 -18.23
N ILE A 430 -22.91 28.68 -18.76
CA ILE A 430 -22.80 30.04 -19.30
C ILE A 430 -23.79 30.25 -20.49
N VAL A 431 -23.84 29.29 -21.42
CA VAL A 431 -24.78 29.35 -22.56
C VAL A 431 -26.22 29.38 -22.09
N PHE A 432 -26.57 28.54 -21.11
CA PHE A 432 -27.90 28.53 -20.50
C PHE A 432 -28.22 29.89 -19.87
N LEU A 433 -27.33 30.46 -19.05
CA LEU A 433 -27.51 31.79 -18.45
C LEU A 433 -27.70 32.90 -19.50
N MET A 434 -26.87 32.93 -20.55
CA MET A 434 -26.98 33.92 -21.63
C MET A 434 -28.34 33.86 -22.32
N LEU A 435 -28.82 32.65 -22.60
CA LEU A 435 -30.12 32.48 -23.25
C LEU A 435 -31.28 32.86 -22.32
N VAL A 436 -31.24 32.60 -21.05
CA VAL A 436 -32.28 32.97 -20.09
C VAL A 436 -32.28 34.47 -19.77
N SER A 437 -31.13 35.10 -19.65
CA SER A 437 -31.01 36.52 -19.30
C SER A 437 -31.30 37.47 -20.45
N HIS A 438 -31.07 37.06 -21.72
CA HIS A 438 -31.24 37.95 -22.89
C HIS A 438 -32.60 38.63 -22.98
N PRO A 439 -33.78 37.97 -22.82
CA PRO A 439 -35.07 38.67 -22.88
C PRO A 439 -35.30 39.62 -21.71
N ILE A 440 -34.68 39.32 -20.54
CA ILE A 440 -34.75 40.19 -19.36
C ILE A 440 -33.97 41.47 -19.61
N LEU A 441 -32.73 41.37 -20.08
CA LEU A 441 -31.88 42.51 -20.43
C LEU A 441 -32.51 43.40 -21.51
N LYS A 442 -33.08 42.76 -22.51
CA LYS A 442 -33.78 43.49 -23.59
C LYS A 442 -35.00 44.27 -23.07
N LYS A 443 -35.73 43.76 -22.10
CA LYS A 443 -36.81 44.51 -21.45
C LYS A 443 -36.28 45.69 -20.65
N ILE A 444 -35.20 45.53 -19.90
CA ILE A 444 -34.58 46.60 -19.14
C ILE A 444 -34.09 47.74 -20.05
N ASP A 445 -33.46 47.43 -21.17
CA ASP A 445 -33.02 48.42 -22.17
C ASP A 445 -34.20 49.19 -22.81
N ILE A 446 -35.31 48.52 -23.01
CA ILE A 446 -36.53 49.17 -23.54
C ILE A 446 -37.11 50.13 -22.49
N TYR A 447 -37.11 49.76 -21.21
CA TYR A 447 -37.55 50.63 -20.11
C TYR A 447 -36.65 51.87 -19.95
N LYS A 448 -35.30 51.67 -19.98
CA LYS A 448 -34.32 52.76 -19.89
C LYS A 448 -34.38 53.77 -21.07
N LYS A 449 -34.84 53.35 -22.24
CA LYS A 449 -35.02 54.23 -23.40
C LYS A 449 -36.36 54.97 -23.42
N LYS A 450 -37.31 54.61 -22.52
CA LYS A 450 -38.61 55.25 -22.40
C LYS A 450 -38.72 56.19 -21.17
N SER A 451 -37.76 56.15 -20.26
CA SER A 451 -37.54 57.09 -19.18
C SER A 451 -36.53 58.16 -19.62
#